data_a81d225f7b21dfc90b439a8ab14bebd0
#
_entry.id   a81d225f7b21dfc90b439a8ab14bebd0
#
_cell.length_a   1.000
_cell.length_b   1.000
_cell.length_c   1.000
_cell.angle_alpha   90.00
_cell.angle_beta   90.00
_cell.angle_gamma   90.00
#
_symmetry.space_group_name_H-M   'P 1'
#
loop_
_entity.id
_entity.type
_entity.pdbx_description
1 polymer ?
#
loop_
_entity_poly.entity_id
_entity_poly.type
_entity_poly.pdbx_seq_one_letter_code
_entity_poly.pdbx_strand_id
1 'polypeptide(L)' 'RSKEQVHSVLDDIPDIGPARRKALMKKYQSLEAIREATEEDLAQTDSMSPQAARSVYRFFREKERENQPSD' A
#
# COMPACT_ATOMS: atom_id res chain seq x y z
N ARG A 1 16.37 -8.12 9.36
CA ARG A 1 15.16 -7.75 9.32
C ARG A 1 14.19 -8.68 8.73
N SER A 2 13.11 -8.81 9.31
CA SER A 2 12.18 -9.81 8.87
C SER A 2 11.52 -9.40 7.59
N LYS A 3 11.10 -10.37 6.83
CA LYS A 3 10.42 -10.12 5.67
C LYS A 3 9.03 -9.76 5.98
N GLU A 4 8.53 -8.72 5.42
CA GLU A 4 7.20 -8.34 5.64
C GLU A 4 6.32 -9.07 4.72
N GLN A 5 5.18 -9.50 5.19
CA GLN A 5 4.25 -10.19 4.34
C GLN A 5 3.34 -9.18 3.72
N VAL A 6 3.24 -9.20 2.40
CA VAL A 6 2.42 -8.26 1.69
C VAL A 6 0.99 -8.30 2.20
N HIS A 7 0.47 -9.49 2.44
CA HIS A 7 -0.90 -9.62 2.89
C HIS A 7 -1.13 -8.92 4.22
N SER A 8 -0.22 -9.12 5.13
CA SER A 8 -0.38 -8.54 6.45
C SER A 8 -0.33 -7.03 6.42
N VAL A 9 0.59 -6.51 5.65
CA VAL A 9 0.73 -5.06 5.58
C VAL A 9 -0.51 -4.44 4.99
N LEU A 10 -1.01 -4.99 3.89
CA LEU A 10 -2.18 -4.43 3.25
C LEU A 10 -3.42 -4.55 4.12
N ASP A 11 -3.48 -5.58 4.94
CA ASP A 11 -4.62 -5.74 5.83
C ASP A 11 -4.70 -4.65 6.87
N ASP A 12 -3.58 -4.03 7.19
CA ASP A 12 -3.55 -2.96 8.16
C ASP A 12 -4.04 -1.65 7.62
N ILE A 13 -4.19 -1.53 6.32
CA ILE A 13 -4.59 -0.27 5.72
C ILE A 13 -6.10 -0.16 5.74
N PRO A 14 -6.64 0.93 6.31
CA PRO A 14 -8.09 1.12 6.29
C PRO A 14 -8.56 1.26 4.84
N ASP A 15 -9.79 0.91 4.60
CA ASP A 15 -10.40 1.01 3.28
C ASP A 15 -9.88 -0.01 2.28
N ILE A 16 -8.99 -0.88 2.70
CA ILE A 16 -8.48 -1.91 1.80
C ILE A 16 -9.07 -3.24 2.22
N GLY A 17 -9.97 -3.75 1.42
CA GLY A 17 -10.56 -5.05 1.65
C GLY A 17 -9.84 -6.11 0.82
N PRO A 18 -10.36 -7.32 0.87
CA PRO A 18 -9.71 -8.41 0.14
C PRO A 18 -9.64 -8.17 -1.37
N ALA A 19 -10.68 -7.55 -1.94
CA ALA A 19 -10.68 -7.30 -3.37
C ALA A 19 -9.61 -6.30 -3.75
N ARG A 20 -9.51 -5.23 -2.98
CA ARG A 20 -8.51 -4.21 -3.27
C ARG A 20 -7.11 -4.72 -3.02
N ARG A 21 -6.94 -5.49 -1.97
CA ARG A 21 -5.64 -6.08 -1.68
C ARG A 21 -5.19 -6.96 -2.84
N LYS A 22 -6.11 -7.79 -3.33
CA LYS A 22 -5.78 -8.67 -4.42
C LYS A 22 -5.42 -7.89 -5.67
N ALA A 23 -6.16 -6.83 -5.94
CA ALA A 23 -5.90 -6.02 -7.12
C ALA A 23 -4.53 -5.37 -7.03
N LEU A 24 -4.18 -4.88 -5.86
CA LEU A 24 -2.88 -4.26 -5.68
C LEU A 24 -1.75 -5.26 -5.88
N MET A 25 -1.91 -6.43 -5.31
CA MET A 25 -0.87 -7.44 -5.45
C MET A 25 -0.73 -7.91 -6.88
N LYS A 26 -1.85 -7.96 -7.60
CA LYS A 26 -1.80 -8.38 -8.98
C LYS A 26 -1.08 -7.35 -9.84
N LYS A 27 -1.30 -6.08 -9.57
CA LYS A 27 -0.69 -5.05 -10.38
C LYS A 27 0.75 -4.80 -10.01
N TYR A 28 1.04 -4.72 -8.73
CA TYR A 28 2.37 -4.31 -8.29
C TYR A 28 3.27 -5.48 -7.89
N GLN A 29 2.67 -6.51 -7.36
CA GLN A 29 3.39 -7.76 -7.04
C GLN A 29 4.42 -7.64 -5.93
N SER A 30 4.63 -6.48 -5.37
CA SER A 30 5.52 -6.35 -4.23
C SER A 30 5.15 -5.10 -3.46
N LEU A 31 5.52 -5.09 -2.20
CA LEU A 31 5.26 -3.93 -1.35
C LEU A 31 6.05 -2.73 -1.81
N GLU A 32 7.26 -2.96 -2.25
CA GLU A 32 8.07 -1.86 -2.71
C GLU A 32 7.45 -1.15 -3.88
N ALA A 33 6.90 -1.91 -4.81
CA ALA A 33 6.27 -1.31 -5.98
C ALA A 33 5.06 -0.49 -5.56
N ILE A 34 4.29 -1.00 -4.61
CA ILE A 34 3.12 -0.26 -4.12
C ILE A 34 3.57 1.01 -3.42
N ARG A 35 4.62 0.91 -2.63
CA ARG A 35 5.10 2.04 -1.87
C ARG A 35 5.60 3.15 -2.78
N GLU A 36 6.20 2.77 -3.89
CA GLU A 36 6.73 3.76 -4.81
C GLU A 36 5.68 4.32 -5.76
N ALA A 37 4.51 3.73 -5.79
CA ALA A 37 3.47 4.20 -6.67
C ALA A 37 2.92 5.52 -6.17
N THR A 38 2.45 6.35 -7.11
CA THR A 38 1.82 7.59 -6.72
C THR A 38 0.38 7.34 -6.34
N GLU A 39 -0.21 8.32 -5.69
CA GLU A 39 -1.61 8.22 -5.33
C GLU A 39 -2.46 8.04 -6.59
N GLU A 40 -2.10 8.71 -7.64
CA GLU A 40 -2.83 8.63 -8.88
C GLU A 40 -2.75 7.22 -9.46
N ASP A 41 -1.56 6.64 -9.46
CA ASP A 41 -1.39 5.28 -9.93
C ASP A 41 -2.23 4.31 -9.14
N LEU A 42 -2.22 4.46 -7.84
CA LEU A 42 -3.00 3.59 -6.99
C LEU A 42 -4.48 3.70 -7.28
N ALA A 43 -4.93 4.91 -7.55
CA ALA A 43 -6.34 5.12 -7.82
C ALA A 43 -6.77 4.48 -9.13
N GLN A 44 -5.84 4.30 -10.04
CA GLN A 44 -6.17 3.70 -11.32
C GLN A 44 -6.16 2.19 -11.27
N THR A 45 -5.76 1.62 -10.15
CA THR A 45 -5.77 0.17 -10.02
C THR A 45 -7.22 -0.32 -9.96
N ASP A 46 -7.44 -1.51 -10.49
CA ASP A 46 -8.77 -2.11 -10.44
C ASP A 46 -9.28 -2.15 -9.03
N SER A 47 -10.57 -1.94 -8.88
CA SER A 47 -11.23 -2.01 -7.58
C SER A 47 -10.77 -0.95 -6.59
N MET A 48 -9.99 0.00 -7.03
CA MET A 48 -9.56 1.08 -6.16
C MET A 48 -10.42 2.31 -6.35
N SER A 49 -10.56 3.08 -5.28
CA SER A 49 -11.21 4.37 -5.36
C SER A 49 -10.21 5.43 -4.96
N PRO A 50 -10.48 6.69 -5.25
CA PRO A 50 -9.55 7.75 -4.85
C PRO A 50 -9.31 7.76 -3.35
N GLN A 51 -10.33 7.45 -2.59
CA GLN A 51 -10.17 7.42 -1.15
C GLN A 51 -9.29 6.28 -0.71
N ALA A 52 -9.49 5.09 -1.28
CA ALA A 52 -8.65 3.96 -0.93
C ALA A 52 -7.21 4.19 -1.36
N ALA A 53 -7.03 4.80 -2.52
CA ALA A 53 -5.68 5.08 -2.99
C ALA A 53 -4.96 6.02 -2.04
N ARG A 54 -5.68 7.02 -1.54
CA ARG A 54 -5.08 7.94 -0.60
C ARG A 54 -4.72 7.24 0.69
N SER A 55 -5.58 6.34 1.15
CA SER A 55 -5.28 5.59 2.36
C SER A 55 -4.01 4.78 2.22
N VAL A 56 -3.83 4.12 1.09
CA VAL A 56 -2.63 3.34 0.86
C VAL A 56 -1.41 4.25 0.82
N TYR A 57 -1.52 5.34 0.09
CA TYR A 57 -0.40 6.25 -0.07
C TYR A 57 0.05 6.81 1.27
N ARG A 58 -0.90 7.25 2.08
CA ARG A 58 -0.57 7.82 3.37
C ARG A 58 -0.05 6.77 4.33
N PHE A 59 -0.61 5.57 4.26
CA PHE A 59 -0.16 4.51 5.15
C PHE A 59 1.32 4.23 4.96
N PHE A 60 1.75 4.11 3.72
CA PHE A 60 3.15 3.81 3.47
C PHE A 60 4.05 4.99 3.79
N ARG A 61 3.54 6.20 3.61
CA ARG A 61 4.32 7.36 3.97
C ARG A 61 4.57 7.42 5.46
N GLU A 62 3.55 7.15 6.23
CA GLU A 62 3.71 7.19 7.66
C GLU A 62 4.58 6.06 8.16
N LYS A 63 4.42 4.91 7.55
CA LYS A 63 5.22 3.78 7.96
C LYS A 63 6.68 4.02 7.65
N GLU A 64 6.95 4.64 6.54
CA GLU A 64 8.29 4.94 6.16
C GLU A 64 8.93 5.90 7.13
N ARG A 65 8.16 6.86 7.59
CA ARG A 65 8.66 7.79 8.56
C ARG A 65 9.02 7.11 9.85
N GLU A 66 8.19 6.19 10.30
CA GLU A 66 8.46 5.48 11.52
C GLU A 66 9.68 4.63 11.44
N ASN A 67 9.87 4.02 10.30
CA ASN A 67 11.01 3.13 10.13
C ASN A 67 12.29 3.84 9.85
N GLN A 68 12.24 5.11 9.54
CA GLN A 68 13.42 5.81 9.19
C GLN A 68 14.27 6.00 10.42
N PRO A 69 15.52 5.65 10.39
CA PRO A 69 16.41 5.85 11.54
C PRO A 69 16.54 7.32 11.72
N SER A 70 16.27 7.76 12.85
CA SER A 70 16.39 9.13 13.05
C SER A 70 17.74 9.47 13.26
N ASP A 71 18.50 9.58 12.87
CA ASP A 71 19.77 9.96 13.03
C ASP A 71 20.08 11.11 13.37
#